data_179fc196df95bd02ba461673b7217aa4
#
_entry.id   179fc196df95bd02ba461673b7217aa4
#
_cell.length_a   1.000
_cell.length_b   1.000
_cell.length_c   1.000
_cell.angle_alpha   90.00
_cell.angle_beta   90.00
_cell.angle_gamma   90.00
#
_symmetry.space_group_name_H-M   'P 1'
#
loop_
_entity.id
_entity.type
_entity.pdbx_description
1 polymer ?
#
loop_
_entity_poly.entity_id
_entity_poly.type
_entity_poly.pdbx_seq_one_letter_code
_entity_poly.pdbx_strand_id
1 'polypeptide(L)' 'MYKLRIYKLSGIDKGNLDHEEYFDTKEQMDKRYDELFKRELYSLNPTAWERIDGEWKRLEGY' A
#
# COMPACT_ATOMS: atom_id res chain seq x y z
N MET A 1 -1.65 0.13 -13.94
CA MET A 1 -1.75 0.99 -12.76
C MET A 1 -1.62 0.16 -11.51
N TYR A 2 -1.02 0.75 -10.49
CA TYR A 2 -0.77 0.09 -9.22
C TYR A 2 -1.22 0.97 -8.07
N LYS A 3 -1.47 0.38 -6.91
CA LYS A 3 -1.74 1.17 -5.70
C LYS A 3 -1.23 0.45 -4.46
N LEU A 4 -1.02 1.24 -3.41
CA LEU A 4 -0.80 0.75 -2.06
C LEU A 4 -1.98 1.18 -1.20
N ARG A 5 -2.48 0.26 -0.38
CA ARG A 5 -3.44 0.57 0.67
C ARG A 5 -2.69 0.66 1.99
N ILE A 6 -2.75 1.82 2.61
CA ILE A 6 -1.95 2.13 3.78
C ILE A 6 -2.86 2.23 5.00
N TYR A 7 -2.53 1.48 6.04
CA TYR A 7 -3.37 1.34 7.22
C TYR A 7 -2.79 2.12 8.40
N LYS A 8 -3.64 2.50 9.33
CA LYS A 8 -3.22 3.25 10.51
C LYS A 8 -2.45 2.36 11.48
N LEU A 9 -1.31 2.85 11.94
CA LEU A 9 -0.43 2.11 12.84
C LEU A 9 -0.86 2.19 14.28
N SER A 10 -1.44 3.32 14.68
CA SER A 10 -1.78 3.57 16.07
C SER A 10 -3.05 4.42 16.17
N GLY A 11 -3.57 4.56 17.39
CA GLY A 11 -4.76 5.32 17.65
C GLY A 11 -5.98 4.44 17.87
N ILE A 12 -7.12 5.08 18.09
CA ILE A 12 -8.37 4.39 18.37
C ILE A 12 -8.83 3.54 17.17
N ASP A 13 -8.44 3.94 15.98
CA ASP A 13 -8.81 3.27 14.73
C ASP A 13 -7.64 2.51 14.11
N LYS A 14 -6.70 2.07 14.93
CA LYS A 14 -5.58 1.25 14.49
C LYS A 14 -6.06 0.05 13.67
N GLY A 15 -5.40 -0.16 12.53
CA GLY A 15 -5.75 -1.24 11.60
C GLY A 15 -6.74 -0.85 10.53
N ASN A 16 -7.38 0.30 10.64
CA ASN A 16 -8.26 0.81 9.61
C ASN A 16 -7.47 1.48 8.50
N LEU A 17 -8.06 1.53 7.32
CA LEU A 17 -7.44 2.18 6.17
C LEU A 17 -7.22 3.66 6.44
N ASP A 18 -5.98 4.14 6.27
CA ASP A 18 -5.66 5.55 6.36
C ASP A 18 -5.90 6.23 5.01
N HIS A 19 -5.21 5.74 3.98
CA HIS A 19 -5.37 6.27 2.63
C HIS A 19 -4.82 5.28 1.60
N GLU A 20 -5.03 5.59 0.32
CA GLU A 20 -4.46 4.85 -0.79
C GLU A 20 -3.55 5.76 -1.60
N GLU A 21 -2.45 5.21 -2.12
CA GLU A 21 -1.55 5.91 -3.04
C GLU A 21 -1.51 5.16 -4.35
N TYR A 22 -1.53 5.90 -5.46
CA TYR A 22 -1.60 5.33 -6.81
C TYR A 22 -0.31 5.58 -7.57
N PHE A 23 0.07 4.62 -8.44
CA PHE A 23 1.32 4.65 -9.18
C PHE A 23 1.11 4.18 -10.61
N ASP A 24 1.86 4.77 -11.53
CA ASP A 24 1.82 4.36 -12.93
C ASP A 24 2.63 3.11 -13.18
N THR A 25 3.72 2.91 -12.45
CA THR A 25 4.60 1.77 -12.63
C THR A 25 4.78 1.01 -11.33
N LYS A 26 5.12 -0.27 -11.49
CA LYS A 26 5.42 -1.13 -10.33
C LYS A 26 6.67 -0.65 -9.58
N GLU A 27 7.66 -0.12 -10.31
CA GLU A 27 8.88 0.38 -9.71
C GLU A 27 8.60 1.54 -8.75
N GLN A 28 7.72 2.44 -9.13
CA GLN A 28 7.31 3.55 -8.28
C GLN A 28 6.61 3.03 -7.01
N MET A 29 5.73 2.06 -7.17
CA MET A 29 5.03 1.44 -6.04
C MET A 29 6.01 0.74 -5.10
N ASP A 30 6.93 -0.04 -5.65
CA ASP A 30 7.92 -0.77 -4.85
C ASP A 30 8.81 0.17 -4.04
N LYS A 31 9.22 1.27 -4.65
CA LYS A 31 10.02 2.29 -3.97
C LYS A 31 9.26 2.88 -2.79
N ARG A 32 8.00 3.22 -2.99
CA ARG A 32 7.17 3.80 -1.94
C ARG A 32 6.90 2.79 -0.83
N TYR A 33 6.63 1.55 -1.20
CA TYR A 33 6.45 0.46 -0.23
C TYR A 33 7.66 0.34 0.68
N ASP A 34 8.84 0.35 0.10
CA ASP A 34 10.11 0.25 0.84
C ASP A 34 10.30 1.44 1.79
N GLU A 35 9.97 2.65 1.34
CA GLU A 35 10.04 3.85 2.18
C GLU A 35 9.10 3.75 3.39
N LEU A 36 7.87 3.31 3.17
CA LEU A 36 6.89 3.15 4.24
C LEU A 36 7.33 2.10 5.25
N PHE A 37 7.87 1.01 4.77
CA PHE A 37 8.34 -0.06 5.61
C PHE A 37 9.50 0.38 6.50
N LYS A 38 10.42 1.16 5.96
CA LYS A 38 11.58 1.69 6.70
C LYS A 38 11.19 2.71 7.75
N ARG A 39 10.16 3.50 7.48
CA ARG A 39 9.76 4.59 8.39
C ARG A 39 8.88 4.14 9.53
N GLU A 40 8.27 3.00 9.41
CA GLU A 40 7.31 2.49 10.40
C GLU A 40 6.17 3.47 10.70
N LEU A 41 5.87 4.36 9.75
CA LEU A 41 4.87 5.41 9.96
C LEU A 41 3.46 4.93 9.75
N TYR A 42 3.30 3.94 8.90
CA TYR A 42 1.99 3.42 8.57
C TYR A 42 2.04 1.93 8.75
N SER A 43 0.86 1.42 8.93
CA SER A 43 0.59 0.10 9.21
C SER A 43 1.62 -0.95 9.08
N LEU A 44 1.35 -1.85 9.79
CA LEU A 44 1.97 -3.10 9.90
C LEU A 44 2.30 -3.75 8.57
N ASN A 45 1.49 -3.63 7.58
CA ASN A 45 1.73 -4.24 6.28
C ASN A 45 0.90 -3.54 5.21
N PRO A 46 1.43 -2.51 4.57
CA PRO A 46 0.76 -1.93 3.42
C PRO A 46 0.49 -3.03 2.40
N THR A 47 -0.69 -3.04 1.80
CA THR A 47 -1.00 -4.02 0.77
C THR A 47 -0.83 -3.40 -0.60
N ALA A 48 -0.30 -4.20 -1.54
CA ALA A 48 -0.03 -3.77 -2.90
C ALA A 48 -1.03 -4.38 -3.86
N TRP A 49 -1.47 -3.58 -4.83
CA TRP A 49 -2.53 -3.96 -5.76
C TRP A 49 -2.18 -3.55 -7.17
N GLU A 50 -2.61 -4.35 -8.13
CA GLU A 50 -2.49 -4.05 -9.55
C GLU A 50 -3.86 -4.02 -10.19
N ARG A 51 -4.11 -3.05 -11.07
CA ARG A 51 -5.34 -2.99 -11.82
C ARG A 51 -5.20 -3.78 -13.12
N ILE A 52 -6.00 -4.82 -13.26
CA ILE A 52 -6.02 -5.69 -14.44
C ILE A 52 -7.46 -5.79 -14.91
N ASP A 53 -7.71 -5.44 -16.18
CA ASP A 53 -9.03 -5.51 -16.79
C ASP A 53 -10.12 -4.82 -15.97
N GLY A 54 -9.77 -3.65 -15.43
CA GLY A 54 -10.73 -2.86 -14.67
C GLY A 54 -10.93 -3.29 -13.23
N GLU A 55 -10.25 -4.33 -12.79
CA GLU A 55 -10.35 -4.84 -11.43
C GLU A 55 -9.03 -4.72 -10.68
N TRP A 56 -9.12 -4.42 -9.38
CA TRP A 56 -7.95 -4.43 -8.51
C TRP A 56 -7.68 -5.83 -8.00
N LYS A 57 -6.46 -6.31 -8.24
CA LYS A 57 -6.02 -7.62 -7.77
C LYS A 57 -4.84 -7.45 -6.82
N ARG A 58 -4.91 -8.11 -5.68
CA ARG A 58 -3.84 -8.03 -4.69
C ARG A 58 -2.59 -8.72 -5.19
N LEU A 59 -1.46 -8.05 -5.05
CA LEU A 59 -0.16 -8.62 -5.36
C LEU A 59 0.37 -9.38 -4.15
N GLU A 60 0.91 -10.56 -4.39
CA GLU A 60 1.52 -11.36 -3.34
C GLU A 60 2.97 -10.96 -3.12
N GLY A 61 3.49 -11.25 -1.95
CA GLY A 61 4.88 -10.94 -1.61
C GLY A 61 5.09 -9.58 -0.96
N TYR A 62 4.01 -8.87 -0.69
CA TYR A 62 4.08 -7.56 -0.05
C TYR A 62 3.52 -7.60 1.36
#